data_269e19bb6587746812ecd244ca3d0c8b
#
_entry.id   269e19bb6587746812ecd244ca3d0c8b
#
_cell.length_a   1.000
_cell.length_b   1.000
_cell.length_c   1.000
_cell.angle_alpha   90.00
_cell.angle_beta   90.00
_cell.angle_gamma   90.00
#
_symmetry.space_group_name_H-M   'P 1'
#
loop_
_entity.id
_entity.type
_entity.pdbx_description
1 polymer ?
#
loop_
_entity_poly.entity_id
_entity_poly.type
_entity_poly.pdbx_seq_one_letter_code
_entity_poly.pdbx_strand_id
1 'polypeptide(L)'
;MKRKFKQIILSLLSLNNTPQEIALGSAIGVFIGILPLYGLHTLLVVIAAVLIRPANKIAILIGTNISLPPTVPFITWAGYEIGRLILKNGFLPLQWSDFKNITFQKVINSYPSLFLGSFILGIICAAIAYFLVFFLMRHLRKKG
;
A
#
# COMPACT_ATOMS: atom_id res chain seq x y z
N MET A 1 -5.48 21.79 -4.61
CA MET A 1 -4.98 20.59 -3.88
C MET A 1 -5.01 20.77 -2.37
N LYS A 2 -4.45 21.82 -1.80
CA LYS A 2 -4.39 22.04 -0.32
C LYS A 2 -5.75 22.06 0.38
N ARG A 3 -6.81 22.59 -0.24
CA ARG A 3 -8.18 22.61 0.36
C ARG A 3 -8.79 21.21 0.48
N LYS A 4 -8.66 20.36 -0.54
CA LYS A 4 -9.17 18.97 -0.50
C LYS A 4 -8.45 18.13 0.55
N PHE A 5 -7.13 18.27 0.63
CA PHE A 5 -6.32 17.56 1.64
C PHE A 5 -6.69 17.99 3.07
N LYS A 6 -6.88 19.28 3.30
CA LYS A 6 -7.36 19.81 4.59
C LYS A 6 -8.75 19.28 4.94
N GLN A 7 -9.68 19.22 3.97
CA GLN A 7 -11.02 18.67 4.20
C GLN A 7 -11.00 17.18 4.55
N ILE A 8 -10.12 16.39 3.90
CA ILE A 8 -9.95 14.97 4.21
C ILE A 8 -9.41 14.80 5.64
N ILE A 9 -8.40 15.57 6.03
CA ILE A 9 -7.86 15.54 7.39
C ILE A 9 -8.95 15.97 8.40
N LEU A 10 -9.69 17.02 8.11
CA LEU A 10 -10.77 17.47 8.98
C LEU A 10 -11.88 16.43 9.09
N SER A 11 -12.24 15.74 8.02
CA SER A 11 -13.22 14.66 8.07
C SER A 11 -12.74 13.45 8.89
N LEU A 12 -11.45 13.12 8.82
CA LEU A 12 -10.85 12.09 9.67
C LEU A 12 -10.78 12.50 11.15
N LEU A 13 -10.57 13.79 11.42
CA LEU A 13 -10.54 14.34 12.78
C LEU A 13 -11.93 14.51 13.39
N SER A 14 -12.94 14.84 12.56
CA SER A 14 -14.34 15.06 12.99
C SER A 14 -15.11 13.75 13.22
N LEU A 15 -14.65 12.63 12.64
CA LEU A 15 -15.19 11.31 12.93
C LEU A 15 -14.74 10.92 14.34
N ASN A 16 -15.64 10.32 15.14
CA ASN A 16 -15.37 9.79 16.48
C ASN A 16 -14.38 8.60 16.48
N ASN A 17 -13.45 8.57 15.50
CA ASN A 17 -12.47 7.50 15.34
C ASN A 17 -11.20 7.83 16.13
N THR A 18 -10.66 6.84 16.80
CA THR A 18 -9.39 6.96 17.51
C THR A 18 -8.21 7.11 16.53
N PRO A 19 -7.09 7.73 16.94
CA PRO A 19 -5.87 7.74 16.13
C PRO A 19 -5.40 6.36 15.67
N GLN A 20 -5.65 5.34 16.49
CA GLN A 20 -5.33 3.94 16.20
C GLN A 20 -6.18 3.39 15.05
N GLU A 21 -7.48 3.67 15.04
CA GLU A 21 -8.39 3.22 13.96
C GLU A 21 -8.01 3.83 12.61
N ILE A 22 -7.60 5.10 12.60
CA ILE A 22 -7.15 5.80 11.40
C ILE A 22 -5.80 5.24 10.94
N ALA A 23 -4.87 5.03 11.87
CA ALA A 23 -3.57 4.45 11.57
C ALA A 23 -3.68 3.02 11.03
N LEU A 24 -4.54 2.20 11.65
CA LEU A 24 -4.81 0.84 11.21
C LEU A 24 -5.42 0.81 9.80
N GLY A 25 -6.41 1.67 9.55
CA GLY A 25 -7.00 1.80 8.21
C GLY A 25 -5.97 2.18 7.16
N SER A 26 -5.13 3.17 7.45
CA SER A 26 -4.06 3.61 6.54
C SER A 26 -3.05 2.49 6.27
N ALA A 27 -2.64 1.75 7.29
CA ALA A 27 -1.72 0.62 7.15
C ALA A 27 -2.29 -0.49 6.26
N ILE A 28 -3.55 -0.87 6.47
CA ILE A 28 -4.24 -1.86 5.65
C ILE A 28 -4.35 -1.37 4.20
N GLY A 29 -4.71 -0.10 4.01
CA GLY A 29 -4.79 0.50 2.68
C GLY A 29 -3.45 0.47 1.95
N VAL A 30 -2.36 0.87 2.61
CA VAL A 30 -1.00 0.82 2.05
C VAL A 30 -0.60 -0.62 1.71
N PHE A 31 -0.87 -1.57 2.58
CA PHE A 31 -0.59 -2.98 2.32
C PHE A 31 -1.29 -3.49 1.06
N ILE A 32 -2.62 -3.26 0.96
CA ILE A 32 -3.40 -3.65 -0.22
C ILE A 32 -2.87 -2.95 -1.48
N GLY A 33 -2.52 -1.66 -1.36
CA GLY A 33 -1.99 -0.86 -2.48
C GLY A 33 -0.67 -1.39 -3.04
N ILE A 34 0.19 -2.01 -2.23
CA ILE A 34 1.48 -2.55 -2.65
C ILE A 34 1.38 -3.95 -3.27
N LEU A 35 0.34 -4.71 -2.94
CA LEU A 35 0.16 -6.05 -3.50
C LEU A 35 -0.07 -6.01 -5.02
N PRO A 36 0.61 -6.89 -5.80
CA PRO A 36 0.47 -6.92 -7.26
C PRO A 36 -0.80 -7.66 -7.71
N LEU A 37 -1.94 -7.31 -7.11
CA LEU A 37 -3.26 -7.89 -7.39
C LEU A 37 -4.08 -6.92 -8.26
N TYR A 38 -3.55 -6.61 -9.44
CA TYR A 38 -4.17 -5.67 -10.37
C TYR A 38 -5.59 -6.10 -10.73
N GLY A 39 -6.55 -5.18 -10.56
CA GLY A 39 -7.98 -5.43 -10.76
C GLY A 39 -8.74 -5.93 -9.52
N LEU A 40 -8.07 -6.52 -8.53
CA LEU A 40 -8.70 -6.98 -7.30
C LEU A 40 -8.58 -5.98 -6.13
N HIS A 41 -7.88 -4.87 -6.32
CA HIS A 41 -7.67 -3.85 -5.25
C HIS A 41 -8.99 -3.36 -4.66
N THR A 42 -9.96 -3.01 -5.51
CA THR A 42 -11.26 -2.51 -5.06
C THR A 42 -12.00 -3.56 -4.25
N LEU A 43 -11.97 -4.81 -4.68
CA LEU A 43 -12.60 -5.91 -3.97
C LEU A 43 -11.94 -6.11 -2.59
N LEU A 44 -10.60 -6.12 -2.53
CA LEU A 44 -9.85 -6.26 -1.29
C LEU A 44 -10.12 -5.11 -0.32
N VAL A 45 -10.22 -3.88 -0.82
CA VAL A 45 -10.57 -2.70 -0.03
C VAL A 45 -11.96 -2.84 0.58
N VAL A 46 -12.95 -3.28 -0.21
CA VAL A 46 -14.32 -3.49 0.27
C VAL A 46 -14.34 -4.60 1.33
N ILE A 47 -13.68 -5.72 1.07
CA ILE A 47 -13.59 -6.84 2.02
C ILE A 47 -12.92 -6.37 3.32
N ALA A 48 -11.78 -5.67 3.26
CA ALA A 48 -11.09 -5.15 4.42
C ALA A 48 -11.96 -4.15 5.21
N ALA A 49 -12.67 -3.26 4.52
CA ALA A 49 -13.56 -2.28 5.14
C ALA A 49 -14.77 -2.90 5.85
N VAL A 50 -15.21 -4.08 5.42
CA VAL A 50 -16.33 -4.82 6.03
C VAL A 50 -15.85 -5.69 7.18
N LEU A 51 -14.76 -6.44 6.98
CA LEU A 51 -14.26 -7.42 7.95
C LEU A 51 -13.51 -6.79 9.11
N ILE A 52 -12.73 -5.74 8.85
CA ILE A 52 -11.89 -5.12 9.87
C ILE A 52 -12.61 -3.91 10.46
N ARG A 53 -13.57 -4.18 11.33
CA ARG A 53 -14.43 -3.16 11.96
C ARG A 53 -13.68 -2.03 12.68
N PRO A 54 -12.55 -2.27 13.41
CA PRO A 54 -11.83 -1.20 14.08
C PRO A 54 -11.05 -0.28 13.14
N ALA A 55 -10.90 -0.64 11.86
CA ALA A 55 -10.18 0.20 10.91
C ALA A 55 -11.08 1.26 10.28
N ASN A 56 -10.58 2.49 10.20
CA ASN A 56 -11.30 3.56 9.53
C ASN A 56 -11.37 3.33 8.02
N LYS A 57 -12.58 3.20 7.48
CA LYS A 57 -12.84 2.90 6.06
C LYS A 57 -12.28 3.95 5.10
N ILE A 58 -12.36 5.23 5.49
CA ILE A 58 -11.83 6.35 4.70
C ILE A 58 -10.30 6.28 4.69
N ALA A 59 -9.70 5.93 5.82
CA ALA A 59 -8.25 5.76 5.92
C ALA A 59 -7.75 4.58 5.06
N ILE A 60 -8.51 3.48 4.95
CA ILE A 60 -8.19 2.38 4.03
C ILE A 60 -8.16 2.89 2.59
N LEU A 61 -9.21 3.61 2.16
CA LEU A 61 -9.28 4.16 0.81
C LEU A 61 -8.12 5.14 0.50
N ILE A 62 -7.76 5.98 1.46
CA ILE A 62 -6.63 6.91 1.29
C ILE A 62 -5.31 6.14 1.20
N GLY A 63 -5.12 5.13 2.06
CA GLY A 63 -3.91 4.31 2.08
C GLY A 63 -3.67 3.57 0.77
N THR A 64 -4.72 3.09 0.09
CA THR A 64 -4.58 2.40 -1.21
C THR A 64 -4.08 3.31 -2.33
N ASN A 65 -4.24 4.64 -2.19
CA ASN A 65 -3.76 5.60 -3.19
C ASN A 65 -2.22 5.75 -3.23
N ILE A 66 -1.46 5.02 -2.43
CA ILE A 66 0.01 4.94 -2.58
C ILE A 66 0.40 4.36 -3.94
N SER A 67 -0.45 3.52 -4.51
CA SER A 67 -0.29 2.90 -5.84
C SER A 67 -0.79 3.80 -6.96
N LEU A 68 -0.28 5.02 -7.02
CA LEU A 68 -0.54 5.92 -8.14
C LEU A 68 0.26 5.49 -9.39
N PRO A 69 -0.21 5.81 -10.61
CA PRO A 69 0.49 5.46 -11.84
C PRO A 69 1.99 5.73 -11.85
N PRO A 70 2.50 6.86 -11.32
CA PRO A 70 3.94 7.10 -11.29
C PRO A 70 4.69 6.26 -10.25
N THR A 71 4.04 5.77 -9.19
CA THR A 71 4.68 4.99 -8.12
C THR A 71 4.68 3.48 -8.38
N VAL A 72 3.73 3.00 -9.19
CA VAL A 72 3.59 1.57 -9.53
C VAL A 72 4.88 0.94 -10.06
N PRO A 73 5.61 1.54 -11.04
CA PRO A 73 6.84 0.95 -11.54
C PRO A 73 7.90 0.76 -10.46
N PHE A 74 8.05 1.74 -9.55
CA PHE A 74 9.01 1.68 -8.45
C PHE A 74 8.64 0.62 -7.41
N ILE A 75 7.37 0.53 -7.04
CA ILE A 75 6.85 -0.48 -6.11
C ILE A 75 7.03 -1.88 -6.69
N THR A 76 6.70 -2.06 -7.98
CA THR A 76 6.84 -3.33 -8.69
C THR A 76 8.29 -3.75 -8.78
N TRP A 77 9.19 -2.82 -9.13
CA TRP A 77 10.63 -3.07 -9.17
C TRP A 77 11.19 -3.46 -7.81
N ALA A 78 10.89 -2.68 -6.76
CA ALA A 78 11.36 -2.97 -5.40
C ALA A 78 10.82 -4.30 -4.87
N GLY A 79 9.53 -4.59 -5.09
CA GLY A 79 8.92 -5.86 -4.72
C GLY A 79 9.57 -7.04 -5.43
N TYR A 80 9.83 -6.92 -6.74
CA TYR A 80 10.51 -7.97 -7.50
C TYR A 80 11.94 -8.24 -6.99
N GLU A 81 12.73 -7.19 -6.75
CA GLU A 81 14.11 -7.33 -6.26
C GLU A 81 14.16 -7.99 -4.87
N ILE A 82 13.29 -7.59 -3.95
CA ILE A 82 13.18 -8.23 -2.63
C ILE A 82 12.84 -9.71 -2.77
N GLY A 83 11.85 -10.05 -3.59
CA GLY A 83 11.45 -11.44 -3.81
C GLY A 83 12.53 -12.28 -4.47
N ARG A 84 13.26 -11.72 -5.44
CA ARG A 84 14.39 -12.35 -6.10
C ARG A 84 15.52 -12.69 -5.14
N LEU A 85 15.85 -11.76 -4.25
CA LEU A 85 16.89 -11.97 -3.22
C LEU A 85 16.52 -13.09 -2.25
N ILE A 86 15.23 -13.19 -1.89
CA ILE A 86 14.76 -14.21 -0.93
C ILE A 86 14.68 -15.59 -1.58
N LEU A 87 14.13 -15.68 -2.78
CA LEU A 87 13.99 -16.97 -3.47
C LEU A 87 15.30 -17.50 -4.02
N LYS A 88 16.39 -16.71 -3.98
CA LYS A 88 17.72 -17.07 -4.54
C LYS A 88 17.65 -17.60 -5.98
N ASN A 89 16.56 -17.36 -6.65
CA ASN A 89 16.39 -17.72 -8.04
C ASN A 89 17.20 -16.75 -8.89
N GLY A 90 18.19 -17.25 -9.61
CA GLY A 90 19.11 -16.49 -10.46
C GLY A 90 18.44 -15.85 -11.69
N PHE A 91 17.20 -15.38 -11.57
CA PHE A 91 16.56 -14.56 -12.59
C PHE A 91 17.29 -13.23 -12.70
N LEU A 92 17.56 -12.83 -13.94
CA LEU A 92 18.21 -11.58 -14.25
C LEU A 92 17.45 -10.39 -13.61
N PRO A 93 18.18 -9.40 -13.07
CA PRO A 93 17.54 -8.21 -12.55
C PRO A 93 16.64 -7.58 -13.61
N LEU A 94 15.44 -7.16 -13.23
CA LEU A 94 14.54 -6.43 -14.15
C LEU A 94 15.23 -5.13 -14.59
N GLN A 95 15.60 -5.08 -15.85
CA GLN A 95 16.08 -3.84 -16.46
C GLN A 95 14.90 -3.02 -16.97
N TRP A 96 15.03 -1.70 -17.01
CA TRP A 96 14.00 -0.82 -17.58
C TRP A 96 13.64 -1.17 -19.04
N SER A 97 14.56 -1.80 -19.77
CA SER A 97 14.33 -2.36 -21.10
C SER A 97 13.31 -3.49 -21.12
N ASP A 98 13.18 -4.25 -20.05
CA ASP A 98 12.26 -5.38 -19.96
C ASP A 98 10.80 -4.94 -19.88
N PHE A 99 10.54 -3.72 -19.42
CA PHE A 99 9.18 -3.13 -19.43
C PHE A 99 8.67 -2.85 -20.86
N LYS A 100 9.56 -2.73 -21.86
CA LYS A 100 9.17 -2.55 -23.25
C LYS A 100 8.87 -3.88 -23.98
N ASN A 101 9.45 -4.99 -23.50
CA ASN A 101 9.35 -6.31 -24.12
C ASN A 101 8.80 -7.36 -23.13
N ILE A 102 7.64 -7.04 -22.52
CA ILE A 102 6.99 -7.94 -21.58
C ILE A 102 6.37 -9.11 -22.35
N THR A 103 6.98 -10.27 -22.25
CA THR A 103 6.41 -11.53 -22.73
C THR A 103 5.60 -12.16 -21.61
N PHE A 104 4.41 -12.70 -21.93
CA PHE A 104 3.51 -13.37 -20.96
C PHE A 104 4.22 -14.44 -20.14
N GLN A 105 5.13 -15.19 -20.75
CA GLN A 105 5.96 -16.20 -20.05
C GLN A 105 6.89 -15.57 -19.00
N LYS A 106 7.50 -14.42 -19.30
CA LYS A 106 8.33 -13.70 -18.33
C LYS A 106 7.51 -13.23 -17.12
N VAL A 107 6.30 -12.77 -17.36
CA VAL A 107 5.38 -12.32 -16.27
C VAL A 107 5.06 -13.51 -15.35
N ILE A 108 4.65 -14.65 -15.90
CA ILE A 108 4.30 -15.84 -15.11
C ILE A 108 5.50 -16.31 -14.27
N ASN A 109 6.68 -16.38 -14.87
CA ASN A 109 7.89 -16.86 -14.18
C ASN A 109 8.37 -15.90 -13.09
N SER A 110 8.12 -14.59 -13.26
CA SER A 110 8.52 -13.55 -12.30
C SER A 110 7.48 -13.32 -11.19
N TYR A 111 6.24 -13.78 -11.40
CA TYR A 111 5.12 -13.51 -10.50
C TYR A 111 5.35 -14.01 -9.06
N PRO A 112 5.90 -15.22 -8.80
CA PRO A 112 6.16 -15.67 -7.44
C PRO A 112 7.12 -14.76 -6.68
N SER A 113 8.20 -14.30 -7.35
CA SER A 113 9.17 -13.36 -6.77
C SER A 113 8.52 -12.01 -6.51
N LEU A 114 7.76 -11.50 -7.47
CA LEU A 114 7.04 -10.25 -7.35
C LEU A 114 6.01 -10.30 -6.21
N PHE A 115 5.23 -11.37 -6.11
CA PHE A 115 4.21 -11.53 -5.08
C PHE A 115 4.83 -11.60 -3.68
N LEU A 116 5.82 -12.46 -3.48
CA LEU A 116 6.50 -12.63 -2.20
C LEU A 116 7.20 -11.34 -1.76
N GLY A 117 7.93 -10.70 -2.66
CA GLY A 117 8.64 -9.48 -2.35
C GLY A 117 7.70 -8.30 -2.09
N SER A 118 6.63 -8.16 -2.86
CA SER A 118 5.60 -7.14 -2.62
C SER A 118 4.84 -7.38 -1.31
N PHE A 119 4.64 -8.63 -0.92
CA PHE A 119 4.03 -8.98 0.35
C PHE A 119 4.89 -8.50 1.53
N ILE A 120 6.19 -8.77 1.49
CA ILE A 120 7.15 -8.33 2.52
C ILE A 120 7.28 -6.80 2.53
N LEU A 121 7.47 -6.21 1.34
CA LEU A 121 7.51 -4.75 1.20
C LEU A 121 6.23 -4.10 1.73
N GLY A 122 5.08 -4.70 1.44
CA GLY A 122 3.78 -4.26 1.91
C GLY A 122 3.67 -4.25 3.43
N ILE A 123 4.15 -5.30 4.11
CA ILE A 123 4.18 -5.37 5.57
C ILE A 123 5.05 -4.25 6.14
N ILE A 124 6.25 -4.06 5.60
CA ILE A 124 7.19 -3.02 6.07
C ILE A 124 6.57 -1.62 5.89
N CYS A 125 6.06 -1.34 4.70
CA CYS A 125 5.43 -0.04 4.41
C CYS A 125 4.16 0.18 5.23
N ALA A 126 3.35 -0.86 5.45
CA ALA A 126 2.17 -0.78 6.31
C ALA A 126 2.53 -0.46 7.77
N ALA A 127 3.59 -1.08 8.31
CA ALA A 127 4.08 -0.77 9.65
C ALA A 127 4.55 0.68 9.76
N ILE A 128 5.33 1.15 8.79
CA ILE A 128 5.78 2.54 8.72
C ILE A 128 4.59 3.49 8.63
N ALA A 129 3.61 3.21 7.76
CA ALA A 129 2.41 4.01 7.61
C ALA A 129 1.58 4.06 8.90
N TYR A 130 1.46 2.93 9.60
CA TYR A 130 0.78 2.87 10.89
C TYR A 130 1.39 3.84 11.89
N PHE A 131 2.69 3.75 12.13
CA PHE A 131 3.37 4.62 13.10
C PHE A 131 3.33 6.08 12.69
N LEU A 132 3.58 6.40 11.42
CA LEU A 132 3.52 7.78 10.93
C LEU A 132 2.14 8.40 11.13
N VAL A 133 1.09 7.70 10.71
CA VAL A 133 -0.29 8.20 10.84
C VAL A 133 -0.71 8.27 12.29
N PHE A 134 -0.36 7.28 13.11
CA PHE A 134 -0.67 7.27 14.53
C PHE A 134 -0.08 8.48 15.26
N PHE A 135 1.22 8.74 15.09
CA PHE A 135 1.89 9.88 15.72
C PHE A 135 1.37 11.21 15.18
N LEU A 136 1.12 11.30 13.87
CA LEU A 136 0.55 12.49 13.24
C LEU A 136 -0.84 12.82 13.81
N MET A 137 -1.74 11.85 13.85
CA MET A 137 -3.10 12.04 14.37
C MET A 137 -3.11 12.37 15.87
N ARG A 138 -2.24 11.71 16.64
CA ARG A 138 -2.08 12.01 18.06
C ARG A 138 -1.57 13.43 18.31
N HIS A 139 -0.64 13.91 17.46
CA HIS A 139 -0.10 15.27 17.58
C HIS A 139 -1.14 16.33 17.19
N LEU A 140 -1.89 16.10 16.12
CA LEU A 140 -2.93 17.02 15.66
C LEU A 140 -4.06 17.16 16.67
N ARG A 141 -4.47 16.07 17.34
CA ARG A 141 -5.50 16.11 18.39
C ARG A 141 -5.08 16.80 19.70
N LYS A 142 -3.78 16.87 19.97
CA LYS A 142 -3.28 17.61 21.15
C LYS A 142 -3.29 19.13 20.95
N LYS A 143 -3.36 19.60 19.71
CA LYS A 143 -3.32 21.02 19.36
C LYS A 143 -4.69 21.64 19.05
N GLY A 144 -5.74 20.87 18.98
CA GLY A 144 -7.12 21.28 18.79
C GLY A 144 -7.95 21.04 20.03
#